data_9b2fe9118faa89154559e78aadb7195b
#
_entry.id   9b2fe9118faa89154559e78aadb7195b
#
_cell.length_a   1.000
_cell.length_b   1.000
_cell.length_c   1.000
_cell.angle_alpha   90.00
_cell.angle_beta   90.00
_cell.angle_gamma   90.00
#
_symmetry.space_group_name_H-M   'P 1'
#
loop_
_entity.id
_entity.type
_entity.pdbx_description
1 polymer ?
#
loop_
_entity_poly.entity_id
_entity_poly.type
_entity_poly.pdbx_seq_one_letter_code
_entity_poly.pdbx_strand_id
1 'polypeptide(L)'
;MKDKKILEEFKKTYPEKFLPPEVIFSHIHAGDRIFIGTGCGEPQYLVAELVNYVNNNPKAFFDAELIHIWTLGVAPYTDEKFQDNFRLDSFFVGDSTRNPVNRGAADYTPIFLSSVPDLFRSEMVPVDIALVQTSLPDKHGYLSLGISVDVVKAALEKAEVVVAQVNENMPRTHGDGFIHIKDIDFILPHDEPLLEYSVKAPNDIVQRIGKYVARIIEDGSTIQVGYGLIPDEVVHSLENKKDLGVHTELLSDGIVELMKKGVVTNQKKIHNPGKTIASFCMGSRDTYDFLDENPSIEFKRIDYTNNPLIISRN
;
A
#
# COMPACT_ATOMS: atom_id res chain seq x y z
N MET A 1 -1.43 -0.54 -24.15
CA MET A 1 -1.12 -1.47 -25.28
C MET A 1 0.36 -1.80 -25.43
N LYS A 2 1.31 -0.88 -25.22
CA LYS A 2 2.75 -1.13 -25.37
C LYS A 2 3.29 -2.03 -24.25
N ASP A 3 2.83 -1.81 -23.04
CA ASP A 3 3.33 -2.49 -21.84
C ASP A 3 2.80 -3.94 -21.71
N LYS A 4 1.57 -4.23 -22.17
CA LYS A 4 1.08 -5.62 -22.27
C LYS A 4 1.91 -6.49 -23.21
N LYS A 5 2.47 -5.92 -24.30
CA LYS A 5 3.40 -6.65 -25.17
C LYS A 5 4.70 -6.99 -24.46
N ILE A 6 5.17 -6.06 -23.62
CA ILE A 6 6.38 -6.28 -22.81
C ILE A 6 6.14 -7.42 -21.82
N LEU A 7 5.00 -7.44 -21.12
CA LEU A 7 4.65 -8.54 -20.23
C LEU A 7 4.60 -9.90 -20.95
N GLU A 8 4.03 -9.94 -22.15
CA GLU A 8 4.00 -11.17 -22.97
C GLU A 8 5.40 -11.60 -23.44
N GLU A 9 6.33 -10.67 -23.68
CA GLU A 9 7.72 -10.98 -23.97
C GLU A 9 8.43 -11.58 -22.74
N PHE A 10 8.18 -11.02 -21.54
CA PHE A 10 8.70 -11.57 -20.29
C PHE A 10 8.11 -12.95 -19.98
N LYS A 11 6.83 -13.18 -20.25
CA LYS A 11 6.20 -14.50 -20.11
C LYS A 11 6.86 -15.58 -20.98
N LYS A 12 7.32 -15.20 -22.15
CA LYS A 12 8.10 -16.11 -23.00
C LYS A 12 9.51 -16.34 -22.50
N THR A 13 10.10 -15.33 -21.87
CA THR A 13 11.49 -15.37 -21.37
C THR A 13 11.61 -16.12 -20.04
N TYR A 14 10.61 -16.01 -19.18
CA TYR A 14 10.55 -16.56 -17.82
C TYR A 14 9.24 -17.34 -17.59
N PRO A 15 8.94 -18.39 -18.41
CA PRO A 15 7.67 -19.10 -18.32
C PRO A 15 7.44 -19.75 -16.94
N GLU A 16 8.51 -20.08 -16.23
CA GLU A 16 8.50 -20.65 -14.89
C GLU A 16 7.94 -19.73 -13.82
N LYS A 17 7.87 -18.42 -14.08
CA LYS A 17 7.28 -17.43 -13.17
C LYS A 17 5.76 -17.26 -13.35
N PHE A 18 5.20 -17.73 -14.46
CA PHE A 18 3.78 -17.55 -14.83
C PHE A 18 3.00 -18.85 -14.66
N LEU A 19 2.97 -19.33 -13.42
CA LEU A 19 2.31 -20.58 -13.07
C LEU A 19 0.85 -20.32 -12.60
N PRO A 20 -0.02 -21.33 -12.70
CA PRO A 20 -1.39 -21.20 -12.18
C PRO A 20 -1.40 -21.08 -10.64
N PRO A 21 -2.44 -20.43 -10.06
CA PRO A 21 -2.54 -20.21 -8.62
C PRO A 21 -2.35 -21.47 -7.77
N GLU A 22 -2.90 -22.60 -8.21
CA GLU A 22 -2.82 -23.86 -7.47
C GLU A 22 -1.37 -24.34 -7.30
N VAL A 23 -0.52 -24.11 -8.31
CA VAL A 23 0.90 -24.46 -8.23
C VAL A 23 1.63 -23.48 -7.31
N ILE A 24 1.34 -22.18 -7.43
CA ILE A 24 1.97 -21.14 -6.62
C ILE A 24 1.67 -21.37 -5.15
N PHE A 25 0.40 -21.56 -4.79
CA PHE A 25 0.00 -21.74 -3.39
C PHE A 25 0.35 -23.13 -2.82
N SER A 26 0.74 -24.09 -3.65
CA SER A 26 1.29 -25.36 -3.15
C SER A 26 2.68 -25.21 -2.50
N HIS A 27 3.32 -24.03 -2.62
CA HIS A 27 4.58 -23.71 -1.94
C HIS A 27 4.36 -23.19 -0.50
N ILE A 28 3.12 -23.02 -0.07
CA ILE A 28 2.81 -22.63 1.32
C ILE A 28 2.90 -23.86 2.22
N HIS A 29 3.66 -23.72 3.30
CA HIS A 29 3.83 -24.73 4.31
C HIS A 29 3.15 -24.38 5.64
N ALA A 30 3.04 -25.35 6.54
CA ALA A 30 2.48 -25.12 7.85
C ALA A 30 3.35 -24.12 8.64
N GLY A 31 2.73 -23.10 9.20
CA GLY A 31 3.37 -22.07 10.01
C GLY A 31 4.05 -20.95 9.21
N ASP A 32 3.99 -20.97 7.86
CA ASP A 32 4.53 -19.89 7.05
C ASP A 32 3.86 -18.54 7.35
N ARG A 33 4.63 -17.47 7.29
CA ARG A 33 4.15 -16.10 7.37
C ARG A 33 3.96 -15.51 5.99
N ILE A 34 2.71 -15.14 5.71
CA ILE A 34 2.29 -14.58 4.43
C ILE A 34 2.00 -13.10 4.61
N PHE A 35 2.87 -12.24 4.09
CA PHE A 35 2.62 -10.81 4.03
C PHE A 35 1.66 -10.49 2.89
N ILE A 36 0.63 -9.67 3.16
CA ILE A 36 -0.31 -9.17 2.16
C ILE A 36 -0.10 -7.67 2.00
N GLY A 37 0.03 -7.20 0.76
CA GLY A 37 0.11 -5.78 0.41
C GLY A 37 -1.04 -4.98 1.00
N THR A 38 -0.82 -3.68 1.28
CA THR A 38 -1.65 -2.91 2.20
C THR A 38 -2.56 -1.90 1.51
N GLY A 39 -3.64 -1.51 2.20
CA GLY A 39 -4.54 -0.42 1.83
C GLY A 39 -5.22 -0.64 0.48
N CYS A 40 -5.27 0.41 -0.34
CA CYS A 40 -5.83 0.31 -1.68
C CYS A 40 -4.96 -0.49 -2.67
N GLY A 41 -3.69 -0.75 -2.32
CA GLY A 41 -2.76 -1.58 -3.10
C GLY A 41 -2.85 -3.08 -2.78
N GLU A 42 -3.78 -3.52 -1.93
CA GLU A 42 -4.00 -4.93 -1.60
C GLU A 42 -4.28 -5.76 -2.85
N PRO A 43 -3.59 -6.92 -3.05
CA PRO A 43 -3.78 -7.78 -4.22
C PRO A 43 -5.05 -8.63 -4.07
N GLN A 44 -6.22 -8.08 -4.39
CA GLN A 44 -7.53 -8.70 -4.14
C GLN A 44 -7.68 -10.05 -4.84
N TYR A 45 -7.22 -10.15 -6.09
CA TYR A 45 -7.27 -11.41 -6.84
C TYR A 45 -6.39 -12.48 -6.20
N LEU A 46 -5.15 -12.16 -5.80
CA LEU A 46 -4.28 -13.13 -5.12
C LEU A 46 -4.88 -13.62 -3.81
N VAL A 47 -5.48 -12.72 -3.02
CA VAL A 47 -6.17 -13.09 -1.77
C VAL A 47 -7.36 -14.00 -2.04
N ALA A 48 -8.15 -13.70 -3.07
CA ALA A 48 -9.28 -14.54 -3.48
C ALA A 48 -8.82 -15.94 -3.92
N GLU A 49 -7.76 -16.02 -4.73
CA GLU A 49 -7.20 -17.29 -5.20
C GLU A 49 -6.56 -18.11 -4.06
N LEU A 50 -5.90 -17.46 -3.08
CA LEU A 50 -5.39 -18.13 -1.88
C LEU A 50 -6.54 -18.78 -1.09
N VAL A 51 -7.62 -18.04 -0.87
CA VAL A 51 -8.81 -18.57 -0.16
C VAL A 51 -9.49 -19.67 -0.97
N ASN A 52 -9.59 -19.54 -2.29
CA ASN A 52 -10.10 -20.59 -3.17
C ASN A 52 -9.24 -21.86 -3.12
N TYR A 53 -7.92 -21.70 -3.09
CA TYR A 53 -7.00 -22.82 -2.96
C TYR A 53 -7.25 -23.62 -1.68
N VAL A 54 -7.39 -22.93 -0.53
CA VAL A 54 -7.67 -23.58 0.76
C VAL A 54 -9.07 -24.21 0.78
N ASN A 55 -10.09 -23.53 0.22
CA ASN A 55 -11.43 -24.12 0.11
C ASN A 55 -11.42 -25.46 -0.64
N ASN A 56 -10.62 -25.56 -1.70
CA ASN A 56 -10.51 -26.78 -2.50
C ASN A 56 -9.56 -27.82 -1.88
N ASN A 57 -8.63 -27.36 -1.05
CA ASN A 57 -7.60 -28.17 -0.40
C ASN A 57 -7.50 -27.88 1.10
N PRO A 58 -8.51 -28.19 1.93
CA PRO A 58 -8.56 -27.79 3.34
C PRO A 58 -7.40 -28.32 4.21
N LYS A 59 -6.67 -29.30 3.71
CA LYS A 59 -5.51 -29.93 4.39
C LYS A 59 -4.17 -29.58 3.74
N ALA A 60 -4.13 -28.61 2.83
CA ALA A 60 -2.90 -28.24 2.13
C ALA A 60 -1.84 -27.73 3.10
N PHE A 61 -2.25 -26.87 4.06
CA PHE A 61 -1.41 -26.38 5.13
C PHE A 61 -2.27 -26.01 6.36
N PHE A 62 -1.59 -25.81 7.50
CA PHE A 62 -2.20 -25.41 8.76
C PHE A 62 -1.40 -24.26 9.36
N ASP A 63 -2.09 -23.41 10.14
CA ASP A 63 -1.46 -22.41 11.01
C ASP A 63 -0.60 -21.38 10.25
N ALA A 64 -0.90 -21.09 8.99
CA ALA A 64 -0.23 -20.02 8.27
C ALA A 64 -0.63 -18.65 8.84
N GLU A 65 0.36 -17.80 9.13
CA GLU A 65 0.16 -16.49 9.74
C GLU A 65 0.06 -15.41 8.63
N LEU A 66 -1.12 -14.82 8.49
CA LEU A 66 -1.32 -13.69 7.58
C LEU A 66 -0.92 -12.40 8.29
N ILE A 67 0.00 -11.66 7.68
CA ILE A 67 0.50 -10.39 8.22
C ILE A 67 0.13 -9.28 7.25
N HIS A 68 -0.50 -8.24 7.76
CA HIS A 68 -0.73 -7.00 7.01
C HIS A 68 -0.82 -5.78 7.91
N ILE A 69 -0.56 -4.62 7.32
CA ILE A 69 -0.75 -3.37 8.05
C ILE A 69 -2.22 -3.04 8.12
N TRP A 70 -2.86 -2.92 6.96
CA TRP A 70 -4.25 -2.50 6.88
C TRP A 70 -4.89 -3.08 5.63
N THR A 71 -5.96 -3.85 5.81
CA THR A 71 -6.79 -4.28 4.70
C THR A 71 -8.06 -3.43 4.61
N LEU A 72 -8.31 -2.89 3.41
CA LEU A 72 -9.56 -2.21 3.05
C LEU A 72 -10.53 -3.17 2.36
N GLY A 73 -10.00 -4.19 1.76
CA GLY A 73 -10.78 -5.24 1.14
C GLY A 73 -11.50 -6.14 2.13
N VAL A 74 -12.07 -7.20 1.61
CA VAL A 74 -12.69 -8.25 2.42
C VAL A 74 -11.59 -9.13 2.99
N ALA A 75 -11.67 -9.46 4.27
CA ALA A 75 -10.77 -10.40 4.93
C ALA A 75 -11.41 -11.79 5.06
N PRO A 76 -11.64 -12.53 3.95
CA PRO A 76 -12.41 -13.78 3.96
C PRO A 76 -11.70 -14.90 4.73
N TYR A 77 -10.39 -14.80 4.89
CA TYR A 77 -9.58 -15.73 5.67
C TYR A 77 -9.84 -15.65 7.19
N THR A 78 -10.58 -14.64 7.66
CA THR A 78 -11.00 -14.54 9.07
C THR A 78 -12.29 -15.29 9.40
N ASP A 79 -12.91 -15.95 8.42
CA ASP A 79 -14.07 -16.81 8.63
C ASP A 79 -13.69 -18.05 9.46
N GLU A 80 -14.58 -18.48 10.36
CA GLU A 80 -14.37 -19.62 11.26
C GLU A 80 -13.96 -20.92 10.53
N LYS A 81 -14.45 -21.11 9.30
CA LYS A 81 -14.10 -22.29 8.49
C LYS A 81 -12.62 -22.40 8.12
N PHE A 82 -11.86 -21.30 8.22
CA PHE A 82 -10.43 -21.24 7.91
C PHE A 82 -9.55 -21.16 9.15
N GLN A 83 -10.10 -21.22 10.35
CA GLN A 83 -9.37 -21.06 11.61
C GLN A 83 -8.22 -22.07 11.81
N ASP A 84 -8.28 -23.23 11.18
CA ASP A 84 -7.21 -24.23 11.23
C ASP A 84 -6.10 -23.93 10.21
N ASN A 85 -6.40 -23.16 9.16
CA ASN A 85 -5.48 -22.84 8.09
C ASN A 85 -4.76 -21.51 8.31
N PHE A 86 -5.48 -20.48 8.81
CA PHE A 86 -4.96 -19.14 8.93
C PHE A 86 -5.07 -18.57 10.34
N ARG A 87 -4.02 -17.88 10.76
CA ARG A 87 -4.04 -16.88 11.83
C ARG A 87 -3.79 -15.51 11.22
N LEU A 88 -4.43 -14.49 11.75
CA LEU A 88 -4.24 -13.12 11.32
C LEU A 88 -3.51 -12.33 12.41
N ASP A 89 -2.36 -11.72 12.10
CA ASP A 89 -1.76 -10.65 12.89
C ASP A 89 -1.80 -9.33 12.11
N SER A 90 -2.43 -8.33 12.70
CA SER A 90 -2.61 -7.01 12.09
C SER A 90 -1.82 -5.97 12.86
N PHE A 91 -1.04 -5.15 12.14
CA PHE A 91 -0.34 -4.01 12.75
C PHE A 91 -1.23 -2.76 12.86
N PHE A 92 -2.40 -2.76 12.21
CA PHE A 92 -3.41 -1.73 12.34
C PHE A 92 -4.82 -2.32 12.28
N VAL A 93 -5.66 -2.01 13.26
CA VAL A 93 -7.02 -2.55 13.35
C VAL A 93 -7.99 -1.66 12.59
N GLY A 94 -8.24 -2.00 11.33
CA GLY A 94 -9.24 -1.37 10.47
C GLY A 94 -10.67 -1.89 10.68
N ASP A 95 -11.61 -1.48 9.85
CA ASP A 95 -13.00 -1.89 9.97
C ASP A 95 -13.20 -3.39 9.69
N SER A 96 -12.48 -3.96 8.73
CA SER A 96 -12.54 -5.38 8.36
C SER A 96 -11.96 -6.32 9.43
N THR A 97 -10.97 -5.86 10.21
CA THR A 97 -10.26 -6.67 11.21
C THR A 97 -10.71 -6.41 12.65
N ARG A 98 -11.45 -5.32 12.91
CA ARG A 98 -11.89 -4.95 14.26
C ARG A 98 -12.71 -6.02 14.95
N ASN A 99 -13.69 -6.62 14.27
CA ASN A 99 -14.52 -7.66 14.85
C ASN A 99 -13.73 -8.96 15.12
N PRO A 100 -12.91 -9.48 14.19
CA PRO A 100 -12.00 -10.58 14.48
C PRO A 100 -11.09 -10.34 15.68
N VAL A 101 -10.43 -9.19 15.78
CA VAL A 101 -9.57 -8.85 16.92
C VAL A 101 -10.36 -8.80 18.24
N ASN A 102 -11.52 -8.14 18.26
CA ASN A 102 -12.34 -8.02 19.47
C ASN A 102 -12.84 -9.36 20.02
N ARG A 103 -13.04 -10.36 19.15
CA ARG A 103 -13.46 -11.71 19.58
C ARG A 103 -12.28 -12.69 19.76
N GLY A 104 -11.04 -12.23 19.65
CA GLY A 104 -9.84 -13.05 19.81
C GLY A 104 -9.59 -14.03 18.65
N ALA A 105 -10.15 -13.77 17.47
CA ALA A 105 -9.93 -14.55 16.25
C ALA A 105 -8.82 -13.97 15.35
N ALA A 106 -8.22 -12.86 15.75
CA ALA A 106 -7.08 -12.24 15.11
C ALA A 106 -6.23 -11.55 16.17
N ASP A 107 -4.93 -11.50 15.95
CA ASP A 107 -3.98 -10.82 16.80
C ASP A 107 -3.76 -9.38 16.35
N TYR A 108 -3.24 -8.56 17.27
CA TYR A 108 -2.84 -7.18 17.01
C TYR A 108 -1.48 -6.92 17.64
N THR A 109 -0.53 -6.56 16.80
CA THR A 109 0.82 -6.20 17.23
C THR A 109 0.98 -4.67 17.22
N PRO A 110 0.93 -3.99 18.39
CA PRO A 110 1.09 -2.55 18.50
C PRO A 110 2.55 -2.15 18.27
N ILE A 111 2.79 -1.38 17.20
CA ILE A 111 4.11 -0.90 16.83
C ILE A 111 4.00 0.44 16.08
N PHE A 112 5.05 1.26 16.14
CA PHE A 112 5.14 2.41 15.25
C PHE A 112 5.32 1.94 13.80
N LEU A 113 4.53 2.48 12.88
CA LEU A 113 4.56 2.07 11.47
C LEU A 113 5.97 2.18 10.87
N SER A 114 6.72 3.22 11.24
CA SER A 114 8.12 3.40 10.81
C SER A 114 9.08 2.32 11.29
N SER A 115 8.69 1.52 12.30
CA SER A 115 9.52 0.44 12.87
C SER A 115 9.18 -0.94 12.28
N VAL A 116 8.07 -1.08 11.57
CA VAL A 116 7.68 -2.36 10.93
C VAL A 116 8.75 -2.88 9.96
N PRO A 117 9.38 -2.05 9.09
CA PRO A 117 10.45 -2.51 8.23
C PRO A 117 11.62 -3.16 8.98
N ASP A 118 11.91 -2.70 10.20
CA ASP A 118 12.99 -3.26 11.01
C ASP A 118 12.64 -4.64 11.59
N LEU A 119 11.35 -4.93 11.86
CA LEU A 119 10.90 -6.28 12.23
C LEU A 119 11.20 -7.30 11.12
N PHE A 120 10.92 -6.93 9.87
CA PHE A 120 11.19 -7.78 8.71
C PHE A 120 12.70 -7.92 8.46
N ARG A 121 13.45 -6.82 8.46
CA ARG A 121 14.90 -6.84 8.20
C ARG A 121 15.70 -7.57 9.26
N SER A 122 15.28 -7.49 10.53
CA SER A 122 15.92 -8.19 11.65
C SER A 122 15.45 -9.63 11.80
N GLU A 123 14.49 -10.06 10.99
CA GLU A 123 13.87 -11.39 11.03
C GLU A 123 13.20 -11.72 12.38
N MET A 124 12.89 -10.69 13.19
CA MET A 124 12.00 -10.87 14.36
C MET A 124 10.59 -11.28 13.91
N VAL A 125 10.16 -10.80 12.77
CA VAL A 125 8.97 -11.25 12.05
C VAL A 125 9.45 -11.65 10.65
N PRO A 126 9.88 -12.89 10.43
CA PRO A 126 10.27 -13.37 9.10
C PRO A 126 9.06 -13.34 8.14
N VAL A 127 9.33 -13.14 6.87
CA VAL A 127 8.31 -13.16 5.81
C VAL A 127 8.68 -14.32 4.87
N ASP A 128 7.90 -15.39 4.90
CA ASP A 128 8.13 -16.54 4.03
C ASP A 128 7.58 -16.23 2.63
N ILE A 129 6.38 -15.68 2.56
CA ILE A 129 5.72 -15.34 1.29
C ILE A 129 5.20 -13.91 1.32
N ALA A 130 5.44 -13.14 0.25
CA ALA A 130 4.85 -11.82 0.06
C ALA A 130 3.90 -11.80 -1.13
N LEU A 131 2.63 -11.47 -0.88
CA LEU A 131 1.60 -11.25 -1.89
C LEU A 131 1.45 -9.75 -2.14
N VAL A 132 1.78 -9.29 -3.34
CA VAL A 132 1.77 -7.86 -3.67
C VAL A 132 1.09 -7.58 -5.00
N GLN A 133 0.71 -6.32 -5.20
CA GLN A 133 0.19 -5.84 -6.47
C GLN A 133 1.14 -4.83 -7.10
N THR A 134 1.34 -4.92 -8.41
CA THR A 134 2.29 -4.07 -9.14
C THR A 134 1.71 -3.57 -10.47
N SER A 135 2.33 -2.52 -11.00
CA SER A 135 2.10 -2.08 -12.38
C SER A 135 2.61 -3.11 -13.41
N LEU A 136 2.31 -2.89 -14.68
CA LEU A 136 2.98 -3.58 -15.78
C LEU A 136 4.50 -3.30 -15.77
N PRO A 137 5.34 -4.24 -16.24
CA PRO A 137 6.77 -4.04 -16.35
C PRO A 137 7.12 -3.06 -17.48
N ASP A 138 8.16 -2.26 -17.27
CA ASP A 138 8.76 -1.49 -18.35
C ASP A 138 9.70 -2.36 -19.24
N LYS A 139 10.25 -1.74 -20.29
CA LYS A 139 11.19 -2.41 -21.22
C LYS A 139 12.48 -2.91 -20.57
N HIS A 140 12.78 -2.46 -19.36
CA HIS A 140 13.95 -2.88 -18.59
C HIS A 140 13.59 -3.92 -17.53
N GLY A 141 12.32 -4.32 -17.43
CA GLY A 141 11.82 -5.32 -16.48
C GLY A 141 11.50 -4.78 -15.09
N TYR A 142 11.41 -3.46 -14.91
CA TYR A 142 10.99 -2.88 -13.65
C TYR A 142 9.48 -2.71 -13.58
N LEU A 143 8.88 -3.17 -12.50
CA LEU A 143 7.50 -2.96 -12.11
C LEU A 143 7.46 -1.93 -10.97
N SER A 144 6.35 -1.20 -10.84
CA SER A 144 6.14 -0.28 -9.72
C SER A 144 5.15 -0.89 -8.72
N LEU A 145 5.44 -0.77 -7.42
CA LEU A 145 4.48 -1.04 -6.34
C LEU A 145 3.32 -0.04 -6.32
N GLY A 146 3.39 0.98 -7.18
CA GLY A 146 2.32 1.95 -7.39
C GLY A 146 1.95 2.71 -6.14
N ILE A 147 0.72 2.50 -5.68
CA ILE A 147 0.13 3.27 -4.58
C ILE A 147 0.46 2.75 -3.18
N SER A 148 1.24 1.68 -3.03
CA SER A 148 1.57 1.08 -1.72
C SER A 148 3.04 0.66 -1.67
N VAL A 149 3.90 1.58 -1.23
CA VAL A 149 5.36 1.35 -1.11
C VAL A 149 5.78 1.13 0.34
N ASP A 150 5.22 1.86 1.24
CA ASP A 150 5.31 1.88 2.71
C ASP A 150 6.21 0.79 3.34
N VAL A 151 5.62 -0.25 3.91
CA VAL A 151 6.31 -1.43 4.44
C VAL A 151 6.47 -2.53 3.38
N VAL A 152 5.70 -2.45 2.29
CA VAL A 152 5.68 -3.48 1.23
C VAL A 152 7.07 -3.70 0.67
N LYS A 153 7.82 -2.61 0.43
CA LYS A 153 9.20 -2.71 -0.06
C LYS A 153 10.11 -3.52 0.88
N ALA A 154 9.98 -3.33 2.19
CA ALA A 154 10.78 -4.06 3.17
C ALA A 154 10.37 -5.54 3.27
N ALA A 155 9.07 -5.84 3.16
CA ALA A 155 8.58 -7.21 3.11
C ALA A 155 9.14 -7.96 1.89
N LEU A 156 9.10 -7.34 0.70
CA LEU A 156 9.67 -7.91 -0.53
C LEU A 156 11.18 -8.16 -0.45
N GLU A 157 11.92 -7.28 0.21
CA GLU A 157 13.38 -7.43 0.37
C GLU A 157 13.76 -8.63 1.25
N LYS A 158 12.82 -9.16 2.01
CA LYS A 158 13.05 -10.23 3.00
C LYS A 158 12.25 -11.50 2.74
N ALA A 159 11.20 -11.44 1.94
CA ALA A 159 10.40 -12.61 1.59
C ALA A 159 11.25 -13.69 0.90
N GLU A 160 11.03 -14.95 1.30
CA GLU A 160 11.63 -16.09 0.60
C GLU A 160 10.98 -16.32 -0.77
N VAL A 161 9.66 -16.06 -0.86
CA VAL A 161 8.88 -16.16 -2.10
C VAL A 161 8.08 -14.88 -2.32
N VAL A 162 8.24 -14.26 -3.48
CA VAL A 162 7.50 -13.07 -3.89
C VAL A 162 6.50 -13.43 -4.98
N VAL A 163 5.22 -13.20 -4.73
CA VAL A 163 4.12 -13.38 -5.68
C VAL A 163 3.51 -12.04 -6.04
N ALA A 164 3.55 -11.66 -7.30
CA ALA A 164 3.02 -10.38 -7.77
C ALA A 164 1.77 -10.55 -8.63
N GLN A 165 0.69 -9.92 -8.24
CA GLN A 165 -0.43 -9.61 -9.12
C GLN A 165 -0.05 -8.42 -10.00
N VAL A 166 0.10 -8.64 -11.30
CA VAL A 166 0.42 -7.58 -12.25
C VAL A 166 -0.87 -7.04 -12.84
N ASN A 167 -1.17 -5.76 -12.56
CA ASN A 167 -2.42 -5.08 -12.91
C ASN A 167 -2.14 -3.80 -13.71
N GLU A 168 -2.74 -3.67 -14.90
CA GLU A 168 -2.60 -2.47 -15.72
C GLU A 168 -3.19 -1.20 -15.09
N ASN A 169 -4.10 -1.35 -14.12
CA ASN A 169 -4.70 -0.23 -13.40
C ASN A 169 -3.81 0.31 -12.27
N MET A 170 -2.73 -0.39 -11.90
CA MET A 170 -1.77 0.09 -10.92
C MET A 170 -0.88 1.16 -11.55
N PRO A 171 -0.91 2.41 -11.05
CA PRO A 171 -0.11 3.48 -11.63
C PRO A 171 1.39 3.21 -11.43
N ARG A 172 2.19 3.68 -12.38
CA ARG A 172 3.64 3.66 -12.27
C ARG A 172 4.11 4.90 -11.53
N THR A 173 4.38 4.76 -10.25
CA THR A 173 4.82 5.85 -9.38
C THR A 173 6.34 5.94 -9.28
N HIS A 174 6.87 7.13 -8.99
CA HIS A 174 8.29 7.37 -8.80
C HIS A 174 8.70 7.18 -7.32
N GLY A 175 9.99 7.00 -7.08
CA GLY A 175 10.59 6.83 -5.75
C GLY A 175 11.13 5.44 -5.50
N ASP A 176 10.89 4.90 -4.29
CA ASP A 176 11.50 3.65 -3.82
C ASP A 176 10.72 2.39 -4.22
N GLY A 177 9.58 2.56 -4.92
CA GLY A 177 8.61 1.48 -5.20
C GLY A 177 8.95 0.55 -6.36
N PHE A 178 10.14 0.63 -6.97
CA PHE A 178 10.48 -0.24 -8.09
C PHE A 178 11.00 -1.61 -7.63
N ILE A 179 10.55 -2.66 -8.32
CA ILE A 179 11.04 -4.02 -8.21
C ILE A 179 11.34 -4.56 -9.61
N HIS A 180 12.44 -5.29 -9.75
CA HIS A 180 12.76 -5.92 -11.04
C HIS A 180 12.09 -7.28 -11.15
N ILE A 181 11.63 -7.66 -12.34
CA ILE A 181 10.94 -8.93 -12.61
C ILE A 181 11.75 -10.18 -12.19
N LYS A 182 13.08 -10.07 -12.13
CA LYS A 182 13.96 -11.14 -11.65
C LYS A 182 13.81 -11.42 -10.16
N ASP A 183 13.45 -10.39 -9.38
CA ASP A 183 13.28 -10.45 -7.93
C ASP A 183 11.85 -10.86 -7.53
N ILE A 184 11.02 -11.26 -8.49
CA ILE A 184 9.68 -11.81 -8.30
C ILE A 184 9.74 -13.29 -8.69
N ASP A 185 9.24 -14.17 -7.83
CA ASP A 185 9.24 -15.61 -8.09
C ASP A 185 8.07 -16.01 -8.94
N PHE A 186 6.87 -15.52 -8.64
CA PHE A 186 5.65 -15.83 -9.39
C PHE A 186 4.86 -14.58 -9.77
N ILE A 187 4.32 -14.60 -10.98
CA ILE A 187 3.57 -13.49 -11.57
C ILE A 187 2.21 -13.99 -12.02
N LEU A 188 1.15 -13.35 -11.51
CA LEU A 188 -0.22 -13.54 -11.96
C LEU A 188 -0.72 -12.25 -12.62
N PRO A 189 -0.80 -12.21 -13.96
CA PRO A 189 -1.44 -11.10 -14.65
C PRO A 189 -2.95 -11.12 -14.39
N HIS A 190 -3.45 -10.08 -13.75
CA HIS A 190 -4.88 -9.91 -13.55
C HIS A 190 -5.23 -8.43 -13.45
N ASP A 191 -6.05 -7.97 -14.42
CA ASP A 191 -6.50 -6.59 -14.48
C ASP A 191 -7.82 -6.44 -13.73
N GLU A 192 -7.80 -5.65 -12.67
CA GLU A 192 -9.00 -5.27 -11.91
C GLU A 192 -8.91 -3.81 -11.47
N PRO A 193 -10.04 -3.13 -11.22
CA PRO A 193 -10.01 -1.81 -10.60
C PRO A 193 -9.31 -1.87 -9.24
N LEU A 194 -8.48 -0.87 -8.94
CA LEU A 194 -7.91 -0.73 -7.59
C LEU A 194 -9.02 -0.41 -6.60
N LEU A 195 -8.82 -0.77 -5.34
CA LEU A 195 -9.70 -0.33 -4.27
C LEU A 195 -9.68 1.20 -4.18
N GLU A 196 -10.85 1.78 -4.04
CA GLU A 196 -11.00 3.22 -3.82
C GLU A 196 -11.41 3.49 -2.37
N TYR A 197 -10.89 4.60 -1.86
CA TYR A 197 -11.24 5.08 -0.54
C TYR A 197 -11.87 6.47 -0.66
N SER A 198 -13.05 6.62 -0.07
CA SER A 198 -13.74 7.90 0.00
C SER A 198 -14.11 8.24 1.44
N VAL A 199 -13.93 9.49 1.81
CA VAL A 199 -14.31 10.00 3.13
C VAL A 199 -15.77 10.45 3.11
N LYS A 200 -16.50 10.15 4.19
CA LYS A 200 -17.89 10.62 4.36
C LYS A 200 -17.95 12.14 4.42
N ALA A 201 -19.08 12.70 4.01
CA ALA A 201 -19.30 14.15 4.12
C ALA A 201 -19.12 14.64 5.56
N PRO A 202 -18.36 15.73 5.79
CA PRO A 202 -18.11 16.25 7.12
C PRO A 202 -19.36 16.90 7.72
N ASN A 203 -19.55 16.77 9.03
CA ASN A 203 -20.56 17.54 9.77
C ASN A 203 -20.02 18.93 10.15
N ASP A 204 -20.90 19.82 10.65
CA ASP A 204 -20.55 21.20 11.02
C ASP A 204 -19.40 21.30 12.03
N ILE A 205 -19.26 20.33 12.94
CA ILE A 205 -18.18 20.32 13.94
C ILE A 205 -16.85 20.09 13.25
N VAL A 206 -16.78 19.08 12.37
CA VAL A 206 -15.57 18.72 11.61
C VAL A 206 -15.15 19.89 10.71
N GLN A 207 -16.10 20.52 10.01
CA GLN A 207 -15.83 21.72 9.19
C GLN A 207 -15.24 22.86 10.01
N ARG A 208 -15.78 23.10 11.21
CA ARG A 208 -15.22 24.13 12.10
C ARG A 208 -13.82 23.79 12.59
N ILE A 209 -13.54 22.54 12.91
CA ILE A 209 -12.19 22.08 13.26
C ILE A 209 -11.23 22.32 12.10
N GLY A 210 -11.59 21.91 10.88
CA GLY A 210 -10.79 22.13 9.69
C GLY A 210 -10.40 23.59 9.48
N LYS A 211 -11.39 24.49 9.58
CA LYS A 211 -11.17 25.93 9.47
C LYS A 211 -10.27 26.50 10.57
N TYR A 212 -10.35 26.01 11.81
CA TYR A 212 -9.46 26.47 12.90
C TYR A 212 -8.03 25.99 12.68
N VAL A 213 -7.83 24.74 12.30
CA VAL A 213 -6.49 24.20 12.00
C VAL A 213 -5.86 24.93 10.81
N ALA A 214 -6.63 25.18 9.74
CA ALA A 214 -6.14 25.90 8.57
C ALA A 214 -5.63 27.31 8.88
N ARG A 215 -6.12 27.97 9.94
CA ARG A 215 -5.64 29.31 10.37
C ARG A 215 -4.23 29.27 10.94
N ILE A 216 -3.79 28.14 11.50
CA ILE A 216 -2.46 27.99 12.12
C ILE A 216 -1.41 27.70 11.07
N ILE A 217 -1.79 27.08 9.95
CA ILE A 217 -0.88 26.73 8.86
C ILE A 217 -0.54 27.99 8.05
N GLU A 218 0.74 28.30 7.92
CA GLU A 218 1.22 29.47 7.17
C GLU A 218 1.50 29.11 5.70
N ASP A 219 1.52 30.13 4.83
CA ASP A 219 1.96 29.95 3.45
C ASP A 219 3.40 29.46 3.40
N GLY A 220 3.67 28.47 2.57
CA GLY A 220 4.98 27.83 2.46
C GLY A 220 5.28 26.76 3.50
N SER A 221 4.35 26.48 4.43
CA SER A 221 4.51 25.37 5.38
C SER A 221 4.59 24.02 4.67
N THR A 222 5.40 23.11 5.23
CA THR A 222 5.36 21.68 4.85
C THR A 222 4.41 20.97 5.82
N ILE A 223 3.45 20.22 5.27
CA ILE A 223 2.42 19.54 6.05
C ILE A 223 2.53 18.02 5.96
N GLN A 224 2.17 17.35 7.04
CA GLN A 224 1.85 15.94 7.10
C GLN A 224 0.35 15.81 7.39
N VAL A 225 -0.32 14.92 6.67
CA VAL A 225 -1.77 14.70 6.78
C VAL A 225 -2.02 13.26 7.20
N GLY A 226 -2.83 13.08 8.23
CA GLY A 226 -3.24 11.76 8.70
C GLY A 226 -4.47 11.22 7.97
N TYR A 227 -4.93 10.07 8.44
CA TYR A 227 -6.12 9.39 7.95
C TYR A 227 -7.37 9.85 8.71
N GLY A 228 -8.46 10.04 7.99
CA GLY A 228 -9.80 10.22 8.55
C GLY A 228 -10.47 11.54 8.20
N LEU A 229 -11.72 11.68 8.66
CA LEU A 229 -12.62 12.78 8.33
C LEU A 229 -12.08 14.18 8.71
N ILE A 230 -11.41 14.28 9.86
CA ILE A 230 -10.87 15.57 10.34
C ILE A 230 -9.66 16.00 9.50
N PRO A 231 -8.62 15.16 9.28
CA PRO A 231 -7.51 15.51 8.41
C PRO A 231 -7.94 15.92 7.00
N ASP A 232 -8.91 15.22 6.45
CA ASP A 232 -9.43 15.47 5.11
C ASP A 232 -10.09 16.86 5.02
N GLU A 233 -10.92 17.21 6.01
CA GLU A 233 -11.55 18.54 6.09
C GLU A 233 -10.51 19.66 6.32
N VAL A 234 -9.44 19.38 7.06
CA VAL A 234 -8.31 20.32 7.20
C VAL A 234 -7.72 20.62 5.83
N VAL A 235 -7.44 19.59 5.04
CA VAL A 235 -6.88 19.73 3.67
C VAL A 235 -7.81 20.56 2.80
N HIS A 236 -9.10 20.30 2.79
CA HIS A 236 -10.09 21.10 2.06
C HIS A 236 -10.07 22.59 2.49
N SER A 237 -9.85 22.84 3.77
CA SER A 237 -9.79 24.21 4.30
C SER A 237 -8.51 24.98 3.94
N LEU A 238 -7.53 24.34 3.25
CA LEU A 238 -6.25 24.94 2.85
C LEU A 238 -6.25 25.55 1.44
N GLU A 239 -7.34 25.52 0.70
CA GLU A 239 -7.38 25.95 -0.72
C GLU A 239 -6.96 27.40 -0.96
N ASN A 240 -7.00 28.27 0.05
CA ASN A 240 -6.58 29.66 -0.05
C ASN A 240 -5.12 29.90 0.37
N LYS A 241 -4.37 28.84 0.71
CA LYS A 241 -2.95 28.90 1.05
C LYS A 241 -2.08 28.94 -0.20
N LYS A 242 -0.80 29.26 -0.02
CA LYS A 242 0.17 29.38 -1.12
C LYS A 242 1.45 28.63 -0.80
N ASP A 243 2.01 28.01 -1.85
CA ASP A 243 3.33 27.37 -1.80
C ASP A 243 3.49 26.30 -0.71
N LEU A 244 2.41 25.59 -0.36
CA LEU A 244 2.52 24.49 0.59
C LEU A 244 3.43 23.37 0.08
N GLY A 245 4.13 22.74 1.01
CA GLY A 245 4.86 21.50 0.79
C GLY A 245 4.14 20.33 1.43
N VAL A 246 4.35 19.12 0.90
CA VAL A 246 3.80 17.88 1.44
C VAL A 246 4.91 16.87 1.69
N HIS A 247 4.97 16.38 2.93
CA HIS A 247 5.75 15.23 3.37
C HIS A 247 4.86 14.42 4.32
N THR A 248 4.26 13.36 3.82
CA THR A 248 3.17 12.68 4.51
C THR A 248 3.27 11.15 4.40
N GLU A 249 2.66 10.45 5.30
CA GLU A 249 2.45 9.01 5.22
C GLU A 249 1.49 8.69 4.09
N LEU A 250 0.27 9.23 4.19
CA LEU A 250 -0.84 9.00 3.28
C LEU A 250 -1.00 10.17 2.30
N LEU A 251 -1.10 9.87 1.02
CA LEU A 251 -1.56 10.77 -0.03
C LEU A 251 -3.05 10.54 -0.28
N SER A 252 -3.86 11.61 -0.18
CA SER A 252 -5.31 11.57 -0.38
C SER A 252 -5.77 12.43 -1.56
N ASP A 253 -7.03 12.25 -1.97
CA ASP A 253 -7.67 13.06 -3.03
C ASP A 253 -7.54 14.57 -2.74
N GLY A 254 -7.75 14.99 -1.50
CA GLY A 254 -7.67 16.40 -1.13
C GLY A 254 -6.28 17.00 -1.36
N ILE A 255 -5.19 16.26 -1.10
CA ILE A 255 -3.83 16.72 -1.39
C ILE A 255 -3.63 16.86 -2.90
N VAL A 256 -4.09 15.89 -3.69
CA VAL A 256 -4.00 15.93 -5.17
C VAL A 256 -4.80 17.11 -5.73
N GLU A 257 -5.97 17.42 -5.18
CA GLU A 257 -6.73 18.61 -5.55
C GLU A 257 -5.96 19.91 -5.26
N LEU A 258 -5.31 20.03 -4.11
CA LEU A 258 -4.46 21.18 -3.78
C LEU A 258 -3.25 21.29 -4.72
N MET A 259 -2.68 20.17 -5.16
CA MET A 259 -1.63 20.15 -6.19
C MET A 259 -2.15 20.65 -7.54
N LYS A 260 -3.32 20.13 -8.00
CA LYS A 260 -3.98 20.56 -9.26
C LYS A 260 -4.33 22.05 -9.24
N LYS A 261 -4.72 22.59 -8.06
CA LYS A 261 -5.02 24.03 -7.86
C LYS A 261 -3.76 24.90 -7.73
N GLY A 262 -2.56 24.32 -7.66
CA GLY A 262 -1.31 25.06 -7.49
C GLY A 262 -1.10 25.61 -6.08
N VAL A 263 -1.85 25.14 -5.10
CA VAL A 263 -1.69 25.47 -3.65
C VAL A 263 -0.48 24.71 -3.10
N VAL A 264 -0.33 23.43 -3.46
CA VAL A 264 0.84 22.62 -3.13
C VAL A 264 1.81 22.68 -4.30
N THR A 265 2.91 23.42 -4.13
CA THR A 265 4.00 23.57 -5.09
C THR A 265 5.28 22.85 -4.69
N ASN A 266 5.43 22.56 -3.40
CA ASN A 266 6.64 21.99 -2.79
C ASN A 266 7.91 22.83 -2.96
N GLN A 267 7.82 24.05 -3.49
CA GLN A 267 8.99 24.87 -3.85
C GLN A 267 9.76 25.36 -2.61
N LYS A 268 9.07 25.53 -1.47
CA LYS A 268 9.65 26.02 -0.22
C LYS A 268 10.12 24.93 0.71
N LYS A 269 9.96 23.65 0.34
CA LYS A 269 10.47 22.53 1.14
C LYS A 269 11.98 22.57 1.25
N ILE A 270 12.49 22.27 2.46
CA ILE A 270 13.93 22.11 2.71
C ILE A 270 14.43 20.78 2.13
N HIS A 271 13.66 19.70 2.36
CA HIS A 271 13.96 18.39 1.81
C HIS A 271 13.04 18.07 0.63
N ASN A 272 13.62 17.51 -0.43
CA ASN A 272 12.91 17.15 -1.66
C ASN A 272 12.13 18.35 -2.25
N PRO A 273 12.78 19.53 -2.50
CA PRO A 273 12.07 20.68 -3.06
C PRO A 273 11.43 20.32 -4.41
N GLY A 274 10.23 20.83 -4.65
CA GLY A 274 9.44 20.54 -5.84
C GLY A 274 8.81 19.14 -5.88
N LYS A 275 8.92 18.35 -4.79
CA LYS A 275 8.37 16.99 -4.72
C LYS A 275 7.41 16.81 -3.55
N THR A 276 6.23 16.28 -3.82
CA THR A 276 5.37 15.68 -2.80
C THR A 276 5.95 14.33 -2.42
N ILE A 277 6.14 14.10 -1.13
CA ILE A 277 6.64 12.84 -0.59
C ILE A 277 5.51 12.14 0.16
N ALA A 278 5.26 10.88 -0.19
CA ALA A 278 4.29 10.01 0.48
C ALA A 278 4.82 8.58 0.60
N SER A 279 4.14 7.71 1.35
CA SER A 279 4.46 6.27 1.41
C SER A 279 3.42 5.41 0.74
N PHE A 280 2.17 5.78 0.84
CA PHE A 280 1.05 5.12 0.14
C PHE A 280 -0.05 6.13 -0.20
N CYS A 281 -0.94 5.72 -1.08
CA CYS A 281 -2.08 6.52 -1.50
C CYS A 281 -3.38 5.76 -1.27
N MET A 282 -4.38 6.47 -0.76
CA MET A 282 -5.76 5.99 -0.69
C MET A 282 -6.67 7.11 -1.22
N GLY A 283 -7.32 6.85 -2.33
CA GLY A 283 -8.14 7.85 -2.99
C GLY A 283 -9.02 7.25 -4.07
N SER A 284 -9.46 8.09 -4.97
CA SER A 284 -10.28 7.76 -6.12
C SER A 284 -9.43 7.38 -7.34
N ARG A 285 -10.07 6.83 -8.35
CA ARG A 285 -9.47 6.56 -9.65
C ARG A 285 -8.80 7.80 -10.25
N ASP A 286 -9.44 8.97 -10.15
CA ASP A 286 -8.89 10.23 -10.67
C ASP A 286 -7.56 10.62 -10.01
N THR A 287 -7.40 10.27 -8.75
CA THR A 287 -6.12 10.43 -8.03
C THR A 287 -5.08 9.44 -8.55
N TYR A 288 -5.43 8.16 -8.72
CA TYR A 288 -4.49 7.17 -9.23
C TYR A 288 -4.03 7.50 -10.66
N ASP A 289 -4.92 7.97 -11.52
CA ASP A 289 -4.57 8.44 -12.87
C ASP A 289 -3.64 9.67 -12.83
N PHE A 290 -3.78 10.55 -11.82
CA PHE A 290 -2.87 11.69 -11.63
C PHE A 290 -1.49 11.27 -11.13
N LEU A 291 -1.38 10.15 -10.43
CA LEU A 291 -0.11 9.63 -9.92
C LEU A 291 0.74 8.97 -11.02
N ASP A 292 0.09 8.45 -12.07
CA ASP A 292 0.77 7.67 -13.10
C ASP A 292 1.86 8.47 -13.80
N GLU A 293 3.08 7.97 -13.75
CA GLU A 293 4.30 8.61 -14.28
C GLU A 293 4.49 10.08 -13.87
N ASN A 294 3.91 10.53 -12.76
CA ASN A 294 4.00 11.92 -12.30
C ASN A 294 5.31 12.19 -11.54
N PRO A 295 6.29 12.92 -12.15
CA PRO A 295 7.58 13.13 -11.52
C PRO A 295 7.56 14.14 -10.36
N SER A 296 6.44 14.83 -10.11
CA SER A 296 6.29 15.74 -8.97
C SER A 296 5.96 15.03 -7.66
N ILE A 297 5.73 13.71 -7.70
CA ILE A 297 5.38 12.87 -6.56
C ILE A 297 6.38 11.72 -6.45
N GLU A 298 6.88 11.48 -5.26
CA GLU A 298 7.74 10.33 -4.97
C GLU A 298 7.20 9.55 -3.77
N PHE A 299 7.01 8.25 -3.97
CA PHE A 299 6.68 7.33 -2.90
C PHE A 299 7.95 6.78 -2.26
N LYS A 300 8.05 6.97 -0.96
CA LYS A 300 9.17 6.53 -0.14
C LYS A 300 8.74 5.44 0.83
N ARG A 301 9.72 4.65 1.28
CA ARG A 301 9.49 3.69 2.36
C ARG A 301 9.05 4.41 3.63
N ILE A 302 8.29 3.73 4.44
CA ILE A 302 7.71 4.31 5.66
C ILE A 302 8.76 4.73 6.69
N ASP A 303 9.89 4.02 6.76
CA ASP A 303 11.03 4.35 7.62
C ASP A 303 11.74 5.67 7.21
N TYR A 304 11.42 6.20 6.02
CA TYR A 304 11.81 7.55 5.60
C TYR A 304 10.71 8.57 5.92
N THR A 305 9.48 8.36 5.49
CA THR A 305 8.41 9.37 5.63
C THR A 305 8.02 9.61 7.08
N ASN A 306 7.98 8.55 7.90
CA ASN A 306 7.61 8.61 9.32
C ASN A 306 8.81 8.69 10.26
N ASN A 307 10.01 8.96 9.72
CA ASN A 307 11.19 9.13 10.54
C ASN A 307 11.17 10.51 11.24
N PRO A 308 11.17 10.56 12.59
CA PRO A 308 11.12 11.82 13.31
C PRO A 308 12.27 12.78 12.98
N LEU A 309 13.46 12.26 12.70
CA LEU A 309 14.61 13.08 12.32
C LEU A 309 14.47 13.70 10.93
N ILE A 310 13.78 13.03 10.02
CA ILE A 310 13.49 13.55 8.68
C ILE A 310 12.35 14.55 8.75
N ILE A 311 11.28 14.23 9.48
CA ILE A 311 10.13 15.12 9.68
C ILE A 311 10.60 16.44 10.31
N SER A 312 11.45 16.40 11.33
CA SER A 312 11.94 17.61 12.04
C SER A 312 12.79 18.55 11.19
N ARG A 313 13.18 18.12 10.00
CA ARG A 313 14.02 18.92 9.07
C ARG A 313 13.23 19.53 7.91
N ASN A 314 11.93 19.25 7.82
CA ASN A 314 11.05 19.82 6.79
C ASN A 314 10.47 21.17 7.18
#